data_68bff6c815f5205d1672f2b0407bb005
#
_entry.id   68bff6c815f5205d1672f2b0407bb005
#
_cell.length_a   1.000
_cell.length_b   1.000
_cell.length_c   1.000
_cell.angle_alpha   90.00
_cell.angle_beta   90.00
_cell.angle_gamma   90.00
#
_symmetry.space_group_name_H-M   'P 1'
#
loop_
_entity.id
_entity.type
_entity.pdbx_description
1 polymer ?
#
loop_
_entity_poly.entity_id
_entity_poly.type
_entity_poly.pdbx_seq_one_letter_code
_entity_poly.pdbx_strand_id
1 'polypeptide(L)'
;DTLRTLNLPKLESVGGTLTLQAIHFKQLEFPALEIIGKDITFTGRQNGTLELTEEVSFPALKTLGNQLTLKSYKKVKKINFPALVSAATISLESLSDLEDVFFSSLEEISYSFSLQYPMNNLNEVSLPKLTKANSMRIYNNGVKKLDLGSLAYVGKNGLTIEHCQSLGELNLSSLTTVDGAATISYLAIPDMEPLKKLKSVGGDLKLTTLSNVKQLDNACP
;
A
#
# COMPACT_ATOMS: atom_id res chain seq x y z
N ASP A 1 12.20 21.56 18.93
CA ASP A 1 12.36 21.20 17.50
C ASP A 1 11.33 21.99 16.70
N THR A 2 11.83 22.84 15.80
CA THR A 2 10.96 23.71 14.98
C THR A 2 10.40 22.88 13.82
N LEU A 3 9.10 22.82 13.69
CA LEU A 3 8.43 22.27 12.50
C LEU A 3 8.85 23.06 11.26
N ARG A 4 9.33 22.37 10.25
CA ARG A 4 9.87 22.97 9.02
C ARG A 4 8.82 22.93 7.89
N THR A 5 8.88 23.90 7.02
CA THR A 5 8.14 23.92 5.76
C THR A 5 9.13 23.68 4.63
N LEU A 6 8.84 22.76 3.74
CA LEU A 6 9.56 22.54 2.49
C LEU A 6 8.55 22.66 1.35
N ASN A 7 8.70 23.73 0.56
CA ASN A 7 7.87 23.97 -0.61
C ASN A 7 8.79 24.25 -1.81
N LEU A 8 8.76 23.35 -2.78
CA LEU A 8 9.55 23.44 -4.02
C LEU A 8 8.61 23.40 -5.24
N PRO A 9 7.86 24.51 -5.49
CA PRO A 9 6.76 24.50 -6.45
C PRO A 9 7.19 24.37 -7.91
N LYS A 10 8.46 24.62 -8.23
CA LYS A 10 9.02 24.53 -9.59
C LYS A 10 9.95 23.33 -9.78
N LEU A 11 10.12 22.48 -8.77
CA LEU A 11 10.97 21.30 -8.90
C LEU A 11 10.21 20.26 -9.73
N GLU A 12 10.71 19.97 -10.93
CA GLU A 12 10.11 19.03 -11.88
C GLU A 12 10.74 17.64 -11.82
N SER A 13 12.02 17.55 -11.46
CA SER A 13 12.71 16.27 -11.42
C SER A 13 13.80 16.19 -10.36
N VAL A 14 14.00 14.97 -9.85
CA VAL A 14 15.13 14.57 -9.01
C VAL A 14 15.77 13.35 -9.67
N GLY A 15 17.00 13.49 -10.19
CA GLY A 15 17.70 12.39 -10.89
C GLY A 15 18.15 11.23 -9.99
N GLY A 16 18.23 11.46 -8.69
CA GLY A 16 18.61 10.48 -7.66
C GLY A 16 17.46 10.13 -6.72
N THR A 17 17.80 10.03 -5.43
CA THR A 17 16.86 9.73 -4.34
C THR A 17 16.43 11.01 -3.62
N LEU A 18 15.15 11.13 -3.33
CA LEU A 18 14.60 12.13 -2.41
C LEU A 18 14.54 11.53 -1.00
N THR A 19 15.41 12.03 -0.11
CA THR A 19 15.51 11.51 1.26
C THR A 19 15.12 12.56 2.29
N LEU A 20 14.18 12.22 3.17
CA LEU A 20 13.85 12.97 4.38
C LEU A 20 14.03 12.05 5.59
N GLN A 21 15.02 12.35 6.43
CA GLN A 21 15.35 11.49 7.55
C GLN A 21 15.38 12.27 8.87
N ALA A 22 14.68 11.74 9.86
CA ALA A 22 14.68 12.25 11.24
C ALA A 22 14.38 13.75 11.37
N ILE A 23 13.49 14.30 10.53
CA ILE A 23 13.12 15.72 10.50
C ILE A 23 11.60 15.84 10.68
N HIS A 24 11.17 16.86 11.43
CA HIS A 24 9.77 17.26 11.52
C HIS A 24 9.41 18.20 10.37
N PHE A 25 8.34 17.90 9.64
CA PHE A 25 7.78 18.79 8.63
C PHE A 25 6.31 19.11 8.94
N LYS A 26 6.01 20.41 8.98
CA LYS A 26 4.65 20.91 9.04
C LYS A 26 4.00 20.91 7.64
N GLN A 27 4.79 21.12 6.62
CA GLN A 27 4.33 21.26 5.25
C GLN A 27 5.38 20.70 4.28
N LEU A 28 4.94 19.92 3.33
CA LEU A 28 5.78 19.24 2.35
C LEU A 28 5.07 19.28 1.01
N GLU A 29 5.59 20.10 0.08
CA GLU A 29 4.92 20.37 -1.21
C GLU A 29 5.88 20.26 -2.38
N PHE A 30 5.50 19.40 -3.34
CA PHE A 30 6.19 19.19 -4.61
C PHE A 30 5.17 19.13 -5.77
N PRO A 31 4.42 20.22 -6.05
CA PRO A 31 3.28 20.15 -6.97
C PRO A 31 3.65 19.90 -8.43
N ALA A 32 4.87 20.25 -8.85
CA ALA A 32 5.35 20.06 -10.22
C ALA A 32 6.29 18.86 -10.39
N LEU A 33 6.60 18.10 -9.33
CA LEU A 33 7.59 17.03 -9.40
C LEU A 33 7.02 15.80 -10.13
N GLU A 34 7.50 15.56 -11.35
CA GLU A 34 7.05 14.50 -12.24
C GLU A 34 7.93 13.25 -12.21
N ILE A 35 9.23 13.42 -11.94
CA ILE A 35 10.21 12.33 -12.07
C ILE A 35 11.11 12.27 -10.84
N ILE A 36 11.24 11.08 -10.26
CA ILE A 36 12.29 10.74 -9.30
C ILE A 36 13.03 9.51 -9.85
N GLY A 37 14.32 9.68 -10.15
CA GLY A 37 15.12 8.67 -10.87
C GLY A 37 15.45 7.42 -10.06
N LYS A 38 15.39 7.50 -8.72
CA LYS A 38 15.62 6.36 -7.82
C LYS A 38 14.53 6.25 -6.78
N ASP A 39 14.77 6.66 -5.53
CA ASP A 39 13.91 6.36 -4.40
C ASP A 39 13.26 7.60 -3.81
N ILE A 40 12.12 7.41 -3.16
CA ILE A 40 11.60 8.30 -2.12
C ILE A 40 11.81 7.57 -0.79
N THR A 41 12.56 8.17 0.13
CA THR A 41 12.83 7.58 1.44
C THR A 41 12.54 8.59 2.55
N PHE A 42 11.42 8.41 3.23
CA PHE A 42 11.03 9.18 4.39
C PHE A 42 11.07 8.28 5.61
N THR A 43 12.06 8.49 6.47
CA THR A 43 12.29 7.66 7.64
C THR A 43 12.32 8.51 8.91
N GLY A 44 11.36 8.29 9.78
CA GLY A 44 11.32 8.83 11.13
C GLY A 44 12.26 8.09 12.09
N ARG A 45 12.08 8.30 13.38
CA ARG A 45 12.78 7.54 14.43
C ARG A 45 11.95 6.33 14.86
N GLN A 46 12.61 5.25 15.23
CA GLN A 46 11.96 4.00 15.65
C GLN A 46 10.95 4.17 16.80
N ASN A 47 11.10 5.18 17.66
CA ASN A 47 10.14 5.48 18.72
C ASN A 47 8.87 6.17 18.23
N GLY A 48 8.75 6.45 16.92
CA GLY A 48 7.56 7.07 16.32
C GLY A 48 7.21 8.46 16.88
N THR A 49 8.21 9.23 17.33
CA THR A 49 7.97 10.57 17.91
C THR A 49 8.04 11.69 16.88
N LEU A 50 8.53 11.41 15.68
CA LEU A 50 8.63 12.42 14.64
C LEU A 50 7.30 12.61 13.92
N GLU A 51 6.97 13.87 13.70
CA GLU A 51 5.76 14.28 13.00
C GLU A 51 6.11 14.66 11.56
N LEU A 52 5.30 14.18 10.63
CA LEU A 52 5.29 14.61 9.24
C LEU A 52 3.99 15.37 8.97
N THR A 53 3.87 15.98 7.79
CA THR A 53 2.60 16.59 7.33
C THR A 53 1.43 15.58 7.40
N GLU A 54 0.21 16.07 7.54
CA GLU A 54 -0.97 15.19 7.56
C GLU A 54 -1.20 14.49 6.21
N GLU A 55 -0.82 15.11 5.10
CA GLU A 55 -0.86 14.50 3.78
C GLU A 55 0.53 14.46 3.14
N VAL A 56 0.96 13.27 2.72
CA VAL A 56 2.11 13.08 1.83
C VAL A 56 1.57 12.89 0.43
N SER A 57 1.69 13.93 -0.40
CA SER A 57 1.14 13.97 -1.75
C SER A 57 2.17 14.39 -2.77
N PHE A 58 2.18 13.66 -3.89
CA PHE A 58 2.98 13.95 -5.08
C PHE A 58 2.04 13.95 -6.29
N PRO A 59 1.29 15.04 -6.49
CA PRO A 59 0.18 15.06 -7.46
C PRO A 59 0.60 14.89 -8.92
N ALA A 60 1.80 15.33 -9.27
CA ALA A 60 2.31 15.25 -10.63
C ALA A 60 3.27 14.08 -10.87
N LEU A 61 3.67 13.33 -9.83
CA LEU A 61 4.71 12.29 -9.96
C LEU A 61 4.20 11.11 -10.80
N LYS A 62 4.78 10.95 -11.98
CA LYS A 62 4.49 9.89 -12.94
C LYS A 62 5.47 8.74 -12.86
N THR A 63 6.75 9.06 -12.58
CA THR A 63 7.85 8.09 -12.62
C THR A 63 8.61 8.07 -11.30
N LEU A 64 8.69 6.90 -10.70
CA LEU A 64 9.56 6.57 -9.58
C LEU A 64 10.45 5.41 -10.01
N GLY A 65 11.75 5.65 -10.09
CA GLY A 65 12.71 4.68 -10.68
C GLY A 65 12.86 3.39 -9.89
N ASN A 66 12.63 3.41 -8.57
CA ASN A 66 12.79 2.23 -7.74
C ASN A 66 11.73 2.18 -6.62
N GLN A 67 11.98 2.72 -5.42
CA GLN A 67 11.08 2.48 -4.29
C GLN A 67 10.53 3.73 -3.61
N LEU A 68 9.33 3.60 -3.07
CA LEU A 68 8.75 4.48 -2.08
C LEU A 68 8.83 3.83 -0.70
N THR A 69 9.54 4.45 0.22
CA THR A 69 9.56 4.04 1.63
C THR A 69 9.10 5.19 2.52
N LEU A 70 8.07 4.96 3.30
CA LEU A 70 7.61 5.89 4.33
C LEU A 70 7.42 5.11 5.62
N LYS A 71 8.19 5.47 6.67
CA LYS A 71 8.11 4.74 7.93
C LYS A 71 8.39 5.58 9.18
N SER A 72 7.77 5.15 10.28
CA SER A 72 8.00 5.66 11.64
C SER A 72 7.73 7.16 11.81
N TYR A 73 6.66 7.65 11.17
CA TYR A 73 6.14 9.00 11.34
C TYR A 73 4.73 9.01 11.94
N LYS A 74 4.45 10.02 12.76
CA LYS A 74 3.10 10.37 13.21
C LYS A 74 2.49 11.47 12.35
N LYS A 75 1.20 11.72 12.56
CA LYS A 75 0.35 12.71 11.90
C LYS A 75 0.09 12.49 10.41
N VAL A 76 0.78 11.58 9.76
CA VAL A 76 0.44 11.23 8.38
C VAL A 76 -0.91 10.53 8.37
N LYS A 77 -1.94 11.19 7.86
CA LYS A 77 -3.29 10.64 7.69
C LYS A 77 -3.52 10.12 6.29
N LYS A 78 -2.88 10.74 5.30
CA LYS A 78 -3.12 10.42 3.91
C LYS A 78 -1.85 10.31 3.09
N ILE A 79 -1.79 9.28 2.27
CA ILE A 79 -0.75 9.09 1.24
C ILE A 79 -1.44 9.09 -0.11
N ASN A 80 -1.00 10.00 -1.02
CA ASN A 80 -1.69 10.24 -2.27
C ASN A 80 -0.72 10.47 -3.44
N PHE A 81 -0.69 9.49 -4.35
CA PHE A 81 0.14 9.50 -5.56
C PHE A 81 -0.74 9.25 -6.80
N PRO A 82 -1.57 10.24 -7.19
CA PRO A 82 -2.61 10.01 -8.20
C PRO A 82 -2.09 9.78 -9.61
N ALA A 83 -0.90 10.27 -9.95
CA ALA A 83 -0.32 10.18 -11.30
C ALA A 83 0.72 9.06 -11.44
N LEU A 84 1.14 8.42 -10.34
CA LEU A 84 2.18 7.38 -10.38
C LEU A 84 1.68 6.13 -11.09
N VAL A 85 2.40 5.71 -12.16
CA VAL A 85 2.01 4.57 -13.02
C VAL A 85 2.67 3.27 -12.57
N SER A 86 3.92 3.34 -12.15
CA SER A 86 4.67 2.14 -11.72
C SER A 86 5.68 2.44 -10.62
N ALA A 87 6.00 1.41 -9.83
CA ALA A 87 7.09 1.42 -8.87
C ALA A 87 7.69 0.01 -8.72
N ALA A 88 8.93 -0.10 -8.31
CA ALA A 88 9.47 -1.41 -7.95
C ALA A 88 8.94 -1.84 -6.58
N THR A 89 9.06 -0.98 -5.58
CA THR A 89 8.62 -1.27 -4.22
C THR A 89 7.85 -0.08 -3.63
N ILE A 90 6.77 -0.39 -2.93
CA ILE A 90 6.07 0.56 -2.03
C ILE A 90 6.05 -0.07 -0.65
N SER A 91 6.70 0.58 0.33
CA SER A 91 6.77 0.12 1.71
C SER A 91 6.29 1.20 2.67
N LEU A 92 5.15 0.94 3.31
CA LEU A 92 4.55 1.80 4.32
C LEU A 92 4.56 1.06 5.66
N GLU A 93 5.19 1.65 6.69
CA GLU A 93 5.47 0.95 7.93
C GLU A 93 5.34 1.87 9.15
N SER A 94 4.66 1.42 10.19
CA SER A 94 4.56 2.14 11.48
C SER A 94 4.09 3.59 11.33
N LEU A 95 2.98 3.80 10.63
CA LEU A 95 2.30 5.08 10.43
C LEU A 95 0.99 5.06 11.23
N SER A 96 1.07 5.34 12.53
CA SER A 96 -0.03 5.10 13.49
C SER A 96 -1.31 5.89 13.19
N ASP A 97 -1.18 7.06 12.58
CA ASP A 97 -2.30 7.97 12.33
C ASP A 97 -2.83 7.87 10.89
N LEU A 98 -2.26 6.95 10.07
CA LEU A 98 -2.64 6.78 8.68
C LEU A 98 -4.08 6.30 8.54
N GLU A 99 -4.86 7.05 7.77
CA GLU A 99 -6.27 6.80 7.49
C GLU A 99 -6.48 6.27 6.06
N ASP A 100 -5.79 6.86 5.07
CA ASP A 100 -6.05 6.55 3.67
C ASP A 100 -4.77 6.44 2.82
N VAL A 101 -4.79 5.52 1.85
CA VAL A 101 -3.70 5.30 0.88
C VAL A 101 -4.28 5.20 -0.53
N PHE A 102 -3.90 6.14 -1.41
CA PHE A 102 -4.38 6.22 -2.77
C PHE A 102 -3.27 6.24 -3.82
N PHE A 103 -3.36 5.31 -4.77
CA PHE A 103 -2.52 5.21 -5.96
C PHE A 103 -3.41 5.02 -7.19
N SER A 104 -4.10 6.11 -7.61
CA SER A 104 -5.20 6.04 -8.58
C SER A 104 -4.78 5.64 -10.01
N SER A 105 -3.51 5.81 -10.37
CA SER A 105 -2.99 5.47 -11.69
C SER A 105 -1.98 4.33 -11.70
N LEU A 106 -1.70 3.72 -10.54
CA LEU A 106 -0.68 2.67 -10.43
C LEU A 106 -1.15 1.38 -11.11
N GLU A 107 -0.39 0.93 -12.11
CA GLU A 107 -0.70 -0.22 -12.95
C GLU A 107 0.17 -1.45 -12.63
N GLU A 108 1.43 -1.23 -12.23
CA GLU A 108 2.37 -2.31 -11.95
C GLU A 108 3.27 -2.04 -10.75
N ILE A 109 3.51 -3.09 -9.95
CA ILE A 109 4.53 -3.17 -8.91
C ILE A 109 5.46 -4.32 -9.22
N SER A 110 6.68 -4.02 -9.66
CA SER A 110 7.58 -5.06 -10.17
C SER A 110 8.23 -5.90 -9.08
N TYR A 111 8.26 -5.43 -7.82
CA TYR A 111 8.84 -6.17 -6.69
C TYR A 111 7.87 -6.37 -5.53
N SER A 112 7.49 -5.34 -4.76
CA SER A 112 6.63 -5.52 -3.57
C SER A 112 5.79 -4.31 -3.22
N PHE A 113 4.52 -4.55 -2.87
CA PHE A 113 3.69 -3.63 -2.09
C PHE A 113 3.56 -4.15 -0.67
N SER A 114 3.85 -3.31 0.32
CA SER A 114 3.85 -3.73 1.71
C SER A 114 3.26 -2.67 2.64
N LEU A 115 2.24 -3.07 3.42
CA LEU A 115 1.70 -2.35 4.56
C LEU A 115 1.93 -3.19 5.80
N GLN A 116 2.78 -2.73 6.73
CA GLN A 116 3.16 -3.52 7.89
C GLN A 116 3.18 -2.70 9.18
N TYR A 117 2.93 -3.38 10.30
CA TYR A 117 2.85 -2.85 11.65
C TYR A 117 1.62 -1.98 11.92
N PRO A 118 1.31 -1.71 13.19
CA PRO A 118 0.02 -1.13 13.56
C PRO A 118 -0.26 0.19 12.84
N MET A 119 -1.28 0.20 11.98
CA MET A 119 -1.93 1.36 11.37
C MET A 119 -3.42 1.26 11.72
N ASN A 120 -3.75 1.40 13.00
CA ASN A 120 -5.07 1.08 13.53
C ASN A 120 -6.19 1.99 13.00
N ASN A 121 -5.83 3.16 12.47
CA ASN A 121 -6.78 4.13 11.92
C ASN A 121 -7.02 3.99 10.42
N LEU A 122 -6.36 3.03 9.76
CA LEU A 122 -6.43 2.88 8.31
C LEU A 122 -7.85 2.52 7.86
N ASN A 123 -8.47 3.43 7.10
CA ASN A 123 -9.81 3.24 6.56
C ASN A 123 -9.75 2.58 5.18
N GLU A 124 -9.04 3.20 4.23
CA GLU A 124 -9.04 2.75 2.85
C GLU A 124 -7.63 2.64 2.27
N VAL A 125 -7.44 1.57 1.51
CA VAL A 125 -6.29 1.38 0.61
C VAL A 125 -6.85 1.11 -0.78
N SER A 126 -6.55 2.00 -1.74
CA SER A 126 -7.12 1.93 -3.08
C SER A 126 -6.05 2.00 -4.15
N LEU A 127 -5.95 0.92 -4.93
CA LEU A 127 -5.10 0.77 -6.11
C LEU A 127 -5.95 0.25 -7.29
N PRO A 128 -6.93 1.05 -7.76
CA PRO A 128 -8.00 0.56 -8.65
C PRO A 128 -7.51 0.16 -10.05
N LYS A 129 -6.34 0.62 -10.48
CA LYS A 129 -5.75 0.28 -11.78
C LYS A 129 -4.61 -0.73 -11.70
N LEU A 130 -4.22 -1.16 -10.49
CA LEU A 130 -3.14 -2.14 -10.34
C LEU A 130 -3.55 -3.47 -10.94
N THR A 131 -2.86 -3.89 -12.02
CA THR A 131 -3.14 -5.16 -12.70
C THR A 131 -2.18 -6.26 -12.30
N LYS A 132 -0.96 -5.90 -11.87
CA LYS A 132 0.11 -6.84 -11.60
C LYS A 132 1.01 -6.40 -10.46
N ALA A 133 1.34 -7.32 -9.57
CA ALA A 133 2.36 -7.16 -8.55
C ALA A 133 3.17 -8.45 -8.39
N ASN A 134 4.48 -8.38 -8.09
CA ASN A 134 5.25 -9.59 -7.80
C ASN A 134 5.06 -10.05 -6.35
N SER A 135 4.75 -9.13 -5.43
CA SER A 135 4.37 -9.42 -4.05
C SER A 135 3.37 -8.40 -3.53
N MET A 136 2.35 -8.89 -2.81
CA MET A 136 1.41 -8.05 -2.06
C MET A 136 1.39 -8.51 -0.61
N ARG A 137 1.71 -7.59 0.33
CA ARG A 137 1.71 -7.89 1.75
C ARG A 137 0.98 -6.83 2.56
N ILE A 138 -0.17 -7.18 3.08
CA ILE A 138 -1.02 -6.35 3.94
C ILE A 138 -1.12 -7.07 5.29
N TYR A 139 -0.43 -6.56 6.30
CA TYR A 139 -0.22 -7.30 7.55
C TYR A 139 -0.41 -6.44 8.80
N ASN A 140 -1.16 -6.95 9.77
CA ASN A 140 -1.35 -6.38 11.11
C ASN A 140 -1.71 -4.89 11.10
N ASN A 141 -2.83 -4.56 10.45
CA ASN A 141 -3.32 -3.19 10.35
C ASN A 141 -4.85 -3.10 10.50
N GLY A 142 -5.33 -1.87 10.67
CA GLY A 142 -6.75 -1.58 10.89
C GLY A 142 -7.56 -1.34 9.62
N VAL A 143 -7.04 -1.68 8.43
CA VAL A 143 -7.71 -1.41 7.15
C VAL A 143 -9.14 -1.94 7.14
N LYS A 144 -10.09 -1.07 6.75
CA LYS A 144 -11.51 -1.42 6.66
C LYS A 144 -11.93 -1.76 5.23
N LYS A 145 -11.30 -1.10 4.26
CA LYS A 145 -11.56 -1.30 2.83
C LYS A 145 -10.26 -1.44 2.05
N LEU A 146 -10.15 -2.50 1.27
CA LEU A 146 -9.01 -2.77 0.39
C LEU A 146 -9.52 -2.98 -1.04
N ASP A 147 -9.25 -1.98 -1.91
CA ASP A 147 -9.63 -2.05 -3.32
C ASP A 147 -8.42 -2.37 -4.21
N LEU A 148 -8.39 -3.59 -4.69
CA LEU A 148 -7.46 -4.16 -5.66
C LEU A 148 -8.24 -4.78 -6.85
N GLY A 149 -9.34 -4.14 -7.24
CA GLY A 149 -10.32 -4.71 -8.17
C GLY A 149 -9.80 -5.05 -9.56
N SER A 150 -8.72 -4.41 -10.02
CA SER A 150 -8.06 -4.71 -11.30
C SER A 150 -6.90 -5.70 -11.19
N LEU A 151 -6.47 -6.07 -9.97
CA LEU A 151 -5.32 -6.96 -9.77
C LEU A 151 -5.63 -8.37 -10.30
N ALA A 152 -5.01 -8.72 -11.43
CA ALA A 152 -5.23 -10.00 -12.09
C ALA A 152 -4.15 -11.04 -11.75
N TYR A 153 -2.94 -10.58 -11.43
CA TYR A 153 -1.78 -11.43 -11.26
C TYR A 153 -0.92 -11.00 -10.07
N VAL A 154 -0.52 -11.98 -9.25
CA VAL A 154 0.52 -11.83 -8.22
C VAL A 154 1.63 -12.85 -8.47
N GLY A 155 2.87 -12.39 -8.45
CA GLY A 155 4.04 -13.20 -8.80
C GLY A 155 4.51 -14.15 -7.70
N LYS A 156 5.76 -14.61 -7.84
CA LYS A 156 6.36 -15.69 -7.03
C LYS A 156 6.51 -15.35 -5.54
N ASN A 157 6.57 -14.06 -5.19
CA ASN A 157 6.67 -13.66 -3.78
C ASN A 157 5.31 -13.63 -3.06
N GLY A 158 4.23 -13.95 -3.78
CA GLY A 158 2.92 -14.30 -3.22
C GLY A 158 2.07 -13.16 -2.72
N LEU A 159 0.87 -13.54 -2.27
CA LEU A 159 -0.15 -12.68 -1.69
C LEU A 159 -0.31 -12.99 -0.19
N THR A 160 -0.18 -11.98 0.66
CA THR A 160 -0.45 -12.09 2.10
C THR A 160 -1.40 -10.99 2.53
N ILE A 161 -2.57 -11.33 3.04
CA ILE A 161 -3.51 -10.42 3.71
C ILE A 161 -3.84 -11.06 5.05
N GLU A 162 -3.18 -10.58 6.12
CA GLU A 162 -3.27 -11.24 7.42
C GLU A 162 -3.43 -10.23 8.57
N HIS A 163 -4.14 -10.66 9.63
CA HIS A 163 -4.34 -9.88 10.84
C HIS A 163 -4.97 -8.49 10.60
N CYS A 164 -5.85 -8.39 9.59
CA CYS A 164 -6.63 -7.20 9.27
C CYS A 164 -8.06 -7.38 9.76
N GLN A 165 -8.25 -7.43 11.08
CA GLN A 165 -9.52 -7.78 11.73
C GLN A 165 -10.65 -6.75 11.50
N SER A 166 -10.33 -5.55 11.02
CA SER A 166 -11.31 -4.53 10.67
C SER A 166 -11.74 -4.57 9.20
N LEU A 167 -11.10 -5.44 8.37
CA LEU A 167 -11.36 -5.50 6.93
C LEU A 167 -12.72 -6.12 6.64
N GLY A 168 -13.68 -5.24 6.29
CA GLY A 168 -15.04 -5.63 5.90
C GLY A 168 -15.28 -5.60 4.40
N GLU A 169 -14.46 -4.84 3.65
CA GLU A 169 -14.59 -4.70 2.21
C GLU A 169 -13.25 -5.07 1.54
N LEU A 170 -13.21 -6.24 0.89
CA LEU A 170 -12.07 -6.73 0.11
C LEU A 170 -12.50 -6.87 -1.35
N ASN A 171 -11.82 -6.18 -2.26
CA ASN A 171 -12.03 -6.30 -3.70
C ASN A 171 -10.80 -6.90 -4.38
N LEU A 172 -10.88 -8.15 -4.77
CA LEU A 172 -9.91 -8.90 -5.59
C LEU A 172 -10.61 -9.50 -6.83
N SER A 173 -11.66 -8.83 -7.32
CA SER A 173 -12.60 -9.37 -8.31
C SER A 173 -11.99 -9.73 -9.67
N SER A 174 -10.75 -9.31 -9.96
CA SER A 174 -10.02 -9.68 -11.17
C SER A 174 -8.91 -10.70 -10.93
N LEU A 175 -8.63 -11.10 -9.68
CA LEU A 175 -7.49 -11.98 -9.37
C LEU A 175 -7.71 -13.38 -9.93
N THR A 176 -6.82 -13.79 -10.83
CA THR A 176 -6.85 -15.12 -11.48
C THR A 176 -5.68 -16.00 -11.11
N THR A 177 -4.53 -15.43 -10.79
CA THR A 177 -3.28 -16.18 -10.62
C THR A 177 -2.42 -15.59 -9.51
N VAL A 178 -1.93 -16.46 -8.66
CA VAL A 178 -0.86 -16.18 -7.69
C VAL A 178 0.23 -17.23 -7.93
N ASP A 179 1.39 -16.86 -8.46
CA ASP A 179 2.49 -17.80 -8.73
C ASP A 179 3.20 -18.30 -7.47
N GLY A 180 3.13 -17.52 -6.39
CA GLY A 180 3.63 -17.89 -5.07
C GLY A 180 2.56 -18.48 -4.17
N ALA A 181 2.79 -18.41 -2.87
CA ALA A 181 1.78 -18.75 -1.87
C ALA A 181 0.72 -17.64 -1.74
N ALA A 182 -0.51 -18.02 -1.41
CA ALA A 182 -1.59 -17.11 -1.05
C ALA A 182 -2.05 -17.37 0.39
N THR A 183 -1.88 -16.38 1.25
CA THR A 183 -2.34 -16.44 2.64
C THR A 183 -3.34 -15.34 2.91
N ILE A 184 -4.56 -15.72 3.28
CA ILE A 184 -5.65 -14.82 3.66
C ILE A 184 -6.17 -15.34 4.99
N SER A 185 -5.89 -14.60 6.07
CA SER A 185 -6.20 -15.08 7.40
C SER A 185 -6.46 -13.96 8.42
N TYR A 186 -7.22 -14.28 9.46
CA TYR A 186 -7.60 -13.34 10.52
C TYR A 186 -8.28 -12.07 9.97
N LEU A 187 -9.29 -12.26 9.12
CA LEU A 187 -10.10 -11.20 8.51
C LEU A 187 -11.56 -11.27 8.95
N ALA A 188 -12.25 -10.13 8.83
CA ALA A 188 -13.68 -10.00 9.11
C ALA A 188 -14.54 -9.90 7.84
N ILE A 189 -14.07 -10.37 6.68
CA ILE A 189 -14.81 -10.34 5.41
C ILE A 189 -16.07 -11.23 5.49
N PRO A 190 -17.18 -10.82 4.82
CA PRO A 190 -18.46 -11.54 4.91
C PRO A 190 -18.50 -12.85 4.13
N ASP A 191 -17.69 -12.98 3.07
CA ASP A 191 -17.68 -14.11 2.15
C ASP A 191 -16.34 -14.22 1.38
N MET A 192 -16.25 -15.22 0.49
CA MET A 192 -15.09 -15.47 -0.37
C MET A 192 -15.31 -15.01 -1.82
N GLU A 193 -16.35 -14.22 -2.11
CA GLU A 193 -16.61 -13.65 -3.44
C GLU A 193 -15.39 -12.92 -4.06
N PRO A 194 -14.55 -12.24 -3.27
CA PRO A 194 -13.32 -11.64 -3.80
C PRO A 194 -12.40 -12.59 -4.55
N LEU A 195 -12.43 -13.89 -4.25
CA LEU A 195 -11.56 -14.91 -4.84
C LEU A 195 -12.24 -15.77 -5.91
N LYS A 196 -13.48 -15.51 -6.28
CA LYS A 196 -14.24 -16.37 -7.22
C LYS A 196 -13.63 -16.56 -8.60
N LYS A 197 -12.73 -15.68 -9.03
CA LYS A 197 -12.03 -15.81 -10.31
C LYS A 197 -10.65 -16.45 -10.18
N LEU A 198 -10.19 -16.77 -8.96
CA LEU A 198 -8.89 -17.39 -8.75
C LEU A 198 -8.85 -18.78 -9.38
N LYS A 199 -7.89 -18.98 -10.30
CA LYS A 199 -7.72 -20.22 -11.07
C LYS A 199 -6.50 -21.02 -10.64
N SER A 200 -5.43 -20.34 -10.18
CA SER A 200 -4.20 -21.01 -9.81
C SER A 200 -3.47 -20.31 -8.66
N VAL A 201 -2.92 -21.11 -7.77
CA VAL A 201 -1.95 -20.72 -6.73
C VAL A 201 -0.77 -21.68 -6.88
N GLY A 202 0.42 -21.14 -7.16
CA GLY A 202 1.62 -21.96 -7.42
C GLY A 202 2.31 -22.46 -6.16
N GLY A 203 1.98 -21.93 -4.99
CA GLY A 203 2.44 -22.36 -3.67
C GLY A 203 1.28 -22.79 -2.78
N ASP A 204 1.44 -22.63 -1.48
CA ASP A 204 0.38 -22.96 -0.51
C ASP A 204 -0.78 -21.98 -0.59
N LEU A 205 -2.01 -22.47 -0.53
CA LEU A 205 -3.20 -21.67 -0.31
C LEU A 205 -3.65 -21.82 1.15
N LYS A 206 -3.55 -20.75 1.92
CA LYS A 206 -3.95 -20.72 3.32
C LYS A 206 -5.11 -19.76 3.55
N LEU A 207 -6.28 -20.30 3.88
CA LEU A 207 -7.49 -19.57 4.23
C LEU A 207 -7.88 -19.96 5.66
N THR A 208 -7.60 -19.11 6.65
CA THR A 208 -7.82 -19.46 8.06
C THR A 208 -8.36 -18.28 8.87
N THR A 209 -9.17 -18.60 9.89
CA THR A 209 -9.72 -17.61 10.84
C THR A 209 -10.42 -16.43 10.13
N LEU A 210 -11.39 -16.79 9.31
CA LEU A 210 -12.27 -15.83 8.60
C LEU A 210 -13.58 -15.75 9.39
N SER A 211 -13.65 -14.81 10.34
CA SER A 211 -14.64 -14.82 11.42
C SER A 211 -16.08 -14.57 10.99
N ASN A 212 -16.30 -13.95 9.84
CA ASN A 212 -17.65 -13.58 9.35
C ASN A 212 -18.06 -14.32 8.08
N VAL A 213 -17.25 -15.22 7.55
CA VAL A 213 -17.61 -16.01 6.35
C VAL A 213 -18.72 -16.99 6.68
N LYS A 214 -19.90 -16.73 6.13
CA LYS A 214 -21.12 -17.55 6.37
C LYS A 214 -21.24 -18.73 5.42
N GLN A 215 -20.49 -18.75 4.30
CA GLN A 215 -20.64 -19.77 3.27
C GLN A 215 -19.34 -19.97 2.50
N LEU A 216 -18.80 -21.20 2.56
CA LEU A 216 -17.67 -21.64 1.72
C LEU A 216 -18.15 -22.51 0.54
N ASP A 217 -19.46 -22.75 0.42
CA ASP A 217 -20.03 -23.85 -0.36
C ASP A 217 -19.97 -23.67 -1.89
N ASN A 218 -19.61 -22.48 -2.38
CA ASN A 218 -19.54 -22.20 -3.83
C ASN A 218 -18.11 -21.94 -4.35
N ALA A 219 -17.09 -22.18 -3.55
CA ALA A 219 -15.71 -21.89 -3.93
C ALA A 219 -14.95 -23.08 -4.54
N CYS A 220 -15.60 -24.24 -4.67
CA CYS A 220 -15.01 -25.40 -5.35
C CYS A 220 -16.03 -25.98 -6.35
N PRO A 221 -15.75 -25.91 -7.68
CA PRO A 221 -16.47 -26.75 -8.66
C PRO A 221 -16.07 -28.20 -8.56
#